data_084682dfd92816bf56b38e3e758b0c99
#
_entry.id   084682dfd92816bf56b38e3e758b0c99
#
_cell.length_a   1.000
_cell.length_b   1.000
_cell.length_c   1.000
_cell.angle_alpha   90.00
_cell.angle_beta   90.00
_cell.angle_gamma   90.00
#
_symmetry.space_group_name_H-M   'P 1'
#
loop_
_entity.id
_entity.type
_entity.pdbx_description
1 polymer ?
#
loop_
_entity_poly.entity_id
_entity_poly.type
_entity_poly.pdbx_seq_one_letter_code
_entity_poly.pdbx_strand_id
1 'polypeptide(L)'
;MSHGTCYLAEDPLAALLEVARGLTILSEDFLAGRRLVSAPLPVDLRLADLTARGAYAFGVTGELSATADYTAPHAWASALHSVGFDGIRYRVRHDPRGALTGIAWFGRAGRRQRPLAGYSRPIPADVLLAAAPFGIRVANRLPAL
;
A
#
# COMPACT_ATOMS: atom_id res chain seq x y z
N MET A 1 17.72 -15.45 7.78
CA MET A 1 16.55 -15.77 6.94
C MET A 1 16.08 -14.50 6.29
N SER A 2 15.85 -14.50 4.99
CA SER A 2 15.29 -13.34 4.31
C SER A 2 13.80 -13.22 4.63
N HIS A 3 13.37 -12.02 5.02
CA HIS A 3 11.97 -11.72 5.27
C HIS A 3 11.36 -11.13 4.00
N GLY A 4 10.09 -11.41 3.78
CA GLY A 4 9.27 -10.81 2.74
C GLY A 4 8.25 -9.86 3.35
N THR A 5 7.68 -9.03 2.51
CA THR A 5 6.63 -8.11 2.92
C THR A 5 5.47 -8.18 1.93
N CYS A 6 4.26 -8.31 2.45
CA CYS A 6 3.04 -8.18 1.67
C CYS A 6 2.46 -6.79 1.93
N TYR A 7 2.36 -5.97 0.89
CA TYR A 7 1.79 -4.64 0.99
C TYR A 7 0.29 -4.68 0.76
N LEU A 8 -0.44 -4.10 1.67
CA LEU A 8 -1.89 -4.00 1.69
C LEU A 8 -2.28 -2.55 1.95
N ALA A 9 -3.53 -2.21 1.70
CA ALA A 9 -4.08 -0.91 2.03
C ALA A 9 -5.42 -1.07 2.75
N GLU A 10 -5.75 -0.13 3.61
CA GLU A 10 -7.01 -0.14 4.36
C GLU A 10 -8.18 0.41 3.55
N ASP A 11 -7.87 1.04 2.40
CA ASP A 11 -8.85 1.65 1.50
C ASP A 11 -8.50 1.30 0.04
N PRO A 12 -9.48 1.02 -0.84
CA PRO A 12 -9.22 0.73 -2.25
C PRO A 12 -8.47 1.84 -2.99
N LEU A 13 -8.74 3.11 -2.66
CA LEU A 13 -8.03 4.24 -3.24
C LEU A 13 -6.56 4.23 -2.81
N ALA A 14 -6.27 3.95 -1.55
CA ALA A 14 -4.91 3.81 -1.06
C ALA A 14 -4.15 2.71 -1.82
N ALA A 15 -4.79 1.57 -2.06
CA ALA A 15 -4.21 0.48 -2.84
C ALA A 15 -3.89 0.92 -4.29
N LEU A 16 -4.78 1.70 -4.90
CA LEU A 16 -4.56 2.22 -6.24
C LEU A 16 -3.39 3.21 -6.29
N LEU A 17 -3.31 4.14 -5.33
CA LEU A 17 -2.21 5.11 -5.25
C LEU A 17 -0.85 4.42 -5.08
N GLU A 18 -0.78 3.40 -4.25
CA GLU A 18 0.45 2.62 -4.02
C GLU A 18 0.91 1.89 -5.28
N VAL A 19 0.00 1.28 -6.03
CA VAL A 19 0.35 0.53 -7.24
C VAL A 19 0.60 1.44 -8.43
N ALA A 20 -0.03 2.61 -8.49
CA ALA A 20 0.18 3.61 -9.54
C ALA A 20 1.57 4.28 -9.43
N ARG A 21 2.14 4.35 -8.23
CA ARG A 21 3.51 4.85 -7.97
C ARG A 21 3.78 6.22 -8.59
N GLY A 22 2.83 7.13 -8.50
CA GLY A 22 2.96 8.48 -9.06
C GLY A 22 2.66 8.60 -10.55
N LEU A 23 2.18 7.55 -11.22
CA LEU A 23 1.63 7.67 -12.57
C LEU A 23 0.43 8.60 -12.55
N THR A 24 0.36 9.50 -13.52
CA THR A 24 -0.75 10.44 -13.70
C THR A 24 -1.77 9.97 -14.72
N ILE A 25 -1.40 9.01 -15.56
CA ILE A 25 -2.27 8.41 -16.58
C ILE A 25 -2.23 6.89 -16.41
N LEU A 26 -3.40 6.29 -16.23
CA LEU A 26 -3.57 4.84 -16.19
C LEU A 26 -4.08 4.36 -17.54
N SER A 27 -3.28 3.55 -18.23
CA SER A 27 -3.67 2.94 -19.50
C SER A 27 -4.67 1.79 -19.31
N GLU A 28 -5.34 1.42 -20.38
CA GLU A 28 -6.21 0.23 -20.38
C GLU A 28 -5.44 -1.04 -19.99
N ASP A 29 -4.21 -1.20 -20.48
CA ASP A 29 -3.35 -2.34 -20.14
C ASP A 29 -2.99 -2.36 -18.64
N PHE A 30 -2.73 -1.19 -18.05
CA PHE A 30 -2.51 -1.07 -16.61
C PHE A 30 -3.71 -1.59 -15.84
N LEU A 31 -4.92 -1.21 -16.23
CA LEU A 31 -6.16 -1.60 -15.56
C LEU A 31 -6.51 -3.06 -15.81
N ALA A 32 -6.36 -3.53 -17.04
CA ALA A 32 -6.66 -4.92 -17.43
C ALA A 32 -5.73 -5.93 -16.72
N GLY A 33 -4.49 -5.55 -16.50
CA GLY A 33 -3.49 -6.39 -15.83
C GLY A 33 -3.62 -6.46 -14.31
N ARG A 34 -4.59 -5.74 -13.71
CA ARG A 34 -4.73 -5.62 -12.25
C ARG A 34 -6.14 -5.87 -11.77
N ARG A 35 -6.22 -6.39 -10.56
CA ARG A 35 -7.50 -6.65 -9.88
C ARG A 35 -7.43 -6.10 -8.46
N LEU A 36 -8.53 -5.57 -7.99
CA LEU A 36 -8.70 -5.24 -6.59
C LEU A 36 -9.04 -6.51 -5.81
N VAL A 37 -8.20 -6.84 -4.84
CA VAL A 37 -8.42 -7.97 -3.94
C VAL A 37 -8.72 -7.43 -2.55
N SER A 38 -9.84 -7.82 -1.98
CA SER A 38 -10.21 -7.52 -0.59
C SER A 38 -10.17 -8.79 0.23
N ALA A 39 -9.43 -8.77 1.33
CA ALA A 39 -9.29 -9.92 2.21
C ALA A 39 -9.32 -9.48 3.67
N PRO A 40 -9.95 -10.25 4.57
CA PRO A 40 -9.84 -10.01 6.01
C PRO A 40 -8.41 -10.30 6.47
N LEU A 41 -7.91 -9.48 7.37
CA LEU A 41 -6.66 -9.76 8.08
C LEU A 41 -6.95 -10.52 9.39
N PRO A 42 -5.99 -11.33 9.87
CA PRO A 42 -6.08 -11.89 11.21
C PRO A 42 -6.29 -10.80 12.27
N VAL A 43 -7.20 -11.04 13.21
CA VAL A 43 -7.58 -10.04 14.24
C VAL A 43 -6.50 -9.81 15.29
N ASP A 44 -5.56 -10.72 15.41
CA ASP A 44 -4.47 -10.74 16.38
C ASP A 44 -3.14 -10.22 15.85
N LEU A 45 -3.13 -9.63 14.65
CA LEU A 45 -1.92 -9.01 14.08
C LEU A 45 -1.43 -7.84 14.94
N ARG A 46 -0.18 -7.95 15.36
CA ARG A 46 0.52 -6.88 16.07
C ARG A 46 1.18 -5.95 15.06
N LEU A 47 0.55 -4.83 14.77
CA LEU A 47 1.09 -3.82 13.85
C LEU A 47 1.74 -2.68 14.64
N ALA A 48 2.94 -2.30 14.24
CA ALA A 48 3.55 -1.04 14.68
C ALA A 48 2.87 0.10 13.93
N ASP A 49 2.10 0.93 14.62
CA ASP A 49 1.40 2.05 14.00
C ASP A 49 2.31 3.27 13.91
N LEU A 50 2.95 3.45 12.76
CA LEU A 50 3.79 4.62 12.47
C LEU A 50 2.98 5.89 12.17
N THR A 51 1.66 5.80 12.10
CA THR A 51 0.78 6.96 11.92
C THR A 51 0.37 7.58 13.25
N ALA A 52 0.59 6.87 14.35
CA ALA A 52 0.25 7.30 15.68
C ALA A 52 1.18 8.43 16.17
N ARG A 53 0.62 9.33 16.98
CA ARG A 53 1.37 10.46 17.55
C ARG A 53 2.62 10.03 18.32
N GLY A 54 2.53 8.91 19.06
CA GLY A 54 3.64 8.36 19.83
C GLY A 54 4.82 7.89 18.98
N ALA A 55 4.62 7.64 17.69
CA ALA A 55 5.69 7.22 16.79
C ALA A 55 6.78 8.29 16.61
N TYR A 56 6.42 9.57 16.71
CA TYR A 56 7.39 10.67 16.61
C TYR A 56 8.45 10.62 17.72
N ALA A 57 8.10 10.13 18.92
CA ALA A 57 9.04 9.98 20.02
C ALA A 57 10.17 8.97 19.74
N PHE A 58 9.95 8.09 18.77
CA PHE A 58 10.92 7.09 18.32
C PHE A 58 11.65 7.51 17.01
N GLY A 59 11.53 8.76 16.61
CA GLY A 59 12.19 9.29 15.41
C GLY A 59 11.49 8.95 14.09
N VAL A 60 10.23 8.50 14.13
CA VAL A 60 9.44 8.30 12.92
C VAL A 60 9.07 9.66 12.34
N THR A 61 9.55 9.92 11.13
CA THR A 61 9.25 11.15 10.38
C THR A 61 8.56 10.81 9.07
N GLY A 62 8.01 11.82 8.39
CA GLY A 62 7.41 11.66 7.07
C GLY A 62 8.40 11.14 6.01
N GLU A 63 9.69 11.35 6.22
CA GLU A 63 10.74 10.85 5.34
C GLU A 63 10.76 9.33 5.24
N LEU A 64 10.41 8.61 6.32
CA LEU A 64 10.37 7.15 6.33
C LEU A 64 9.42 6.60 5.25
N SER A 65 8.31 7.30 4.98
CA SER A 65 7.34 6.93 3.96
C SER A 65 7.62 7.58 2.60
N ALA A 66 8.39 8.67 2.57
CA ALA A 66 8.60 9.48 1.38
C ALA A 66 9.94 9.24 0.68
N THR A 67 10.90 8.61 1.36
CA THR A 67 12.25 8.40 0.80
C THR A 67 12.24 7.40 -0.37
N ALA A 68 13.08 7.70 -1.37
CA ALA A 68 13.43 6.75 -2.42
C ALA A 68 14.52 5.76 -1.99
N ASP A 69 15.24 6.08 -0.90
CA ASP A 69 16.21 5.17 -0.28
C ASP A 69 15.50 4.26 0.73
N TYR A 70 15.45 2.99 0.40
CA TYR A 70 14.78 1.96 1.23
C TYR A 70 15.65 1.44 2.38
N THR A 71 16.87 1.95 2.57
CA THR A 71 17.79 1.47 3.61
C THR A 71 17.21 1.69 5.01
N ALA A 72 16.76 2.91 5.30
CA ALA A 72 16.15 3.22 6.60
C ALA A 72 14.80 2.51 6.82
N PRO A 73 13.86 2.50 5.89
CA PRO A 73 12.63 1.71 6.01
C PRO A 73 12.88 0.21 6.24
N HIS A 74 13.85 -0.39 5.56
CA HIS A 74 14.20 -1.80 5.77
C HIS A 74 14.81 -2.06 7.15
N ALA A 75 15.66 -1.15 7.65
CA ALA A 75 16.22 -1.26 8.99
C ALA A 75 15.12 -1.18 10.06
N TRP A 76 14.17 -0.27 9.92
CA TRP A 76 12.99 -0.17 10.78
C TRP A 76 12.14 -1.43 10.74
N ALA A 77 11.81 -1.93 9.55
CA ALA A 77 11.05 -3.15 9.37
C ALA A 77 11.73 -4.35 10.05
N SER A 78 13.04 -4.50 9.87
CA SER A 78 13.82 -5.58 10.48
C SER A 78 13.83 -5.47 12.02
N ALA A 79 14.02 -4.26 12.56
CA ALA A 79 14.01 -4.02 14.00
C ALA A 79 12.64 -4.32 14.61
N LEU A 80 11.56 -3.85 14.00
CA LEU A 80 10.20 -4.11 14.47
C LEU A 80 9.84 -5.59 14.39
N HIS A 81 10.23 -6.27 13.32
CA HIS A 81 10.03 -7.72 13.21
C HIS A 81 10.78 -8.50 14.29
N SER A 82 12.01 -8.10 14.60
CA SER A 82 12.83 -8.76 15.63
C SER A 82 12.25 -8.67 17.04
N VAL A 83 11.46 -7.64 17.33
CA VAL A 83 10.77 -7.47 18.62
C VAL A 83 9.31 -7.96 18.60
N GLY A 84 8.93 -8.72 17.58
CA GLY A 84 7.68 -9.47 17.51
C GLY A 84 6.49 -8.72 16.94
N PHE A 85 6.69 -7.64 16.17
CA PHE A 85 5.62 -7.10 15.34
C PHE A 85 5.42 -7.94 14.08
N ASP A 86 4.15 -8.10 13.68
CA ASP A 86 3.77 -8.82 12.47
C ASP A 86 3.78 -7.92 11.23
N GLY A 87 3.85 -6.61 11.43
CA GLY A 87 3.86 -5.65 10.34
C GLY A 87 3.87 -4.21 10.82
N ILE A 88 3.74 -3.32 9.87
CA ILE A 88 3.75 -1.87 10.06
C ILE A 88 2.52 -1.28 9.41
N ARG A 89 1.82 -0.39 10.11
CA ARG A 89 0.82 0.51 9.55
C ARG A 89 1.48 1.85 9.25
N TYR A 90 1.34 2.36 8.03
CA TYR A 90 2.03 3.57 7.58
C TYR A 90 1.13 4.47 6.73
N ARG A 91 1.54 5.73 6.52
CA ARG A 91 0.86 6.65 5.62
C ARG A 91 1.26 6.39 4.18
N VAL A 92 0.28 6.33 3.28
CA VAL A 92 0.51 6.15 1.85
C VAL A 92 1.29 7.35 1.30
N ARG A 93 2.42 7.08 0.67
CA ARG A 93 3.36 8.09 0.17
C ARG A 93 2.72 9.09 -0.80
N HIS A 94 1.83 8.59 -1.66
CA HIS A 94 1.22 9.39 -2.72
C HIS A 94 -0.10 10.07 -2.30
N ASP A 95 -0.43 10.06 -1.01
CA ASP A 95 -1.49 10.88 -0.43
C ASP A 95 -0.89 12.11 0.27
N PRO A 96 -0.89 13.29 -0.36
CA PRO A 96 -0.32 14.49 0.24
C PRO A 96 -1.08 14.96 1.49
N ARG A 97 -2.32 14.52 1.68
CA ARG A 97 -3.12 14.82 2.88
C ARG A 97 -2.72 13.95 4.07
N GLY A 98 -2.00 12.84 3.83
CA GLY A 98 -1.61 11.90 4.87
C GLY A 98 -2.77 11.18 5.56
N ALA A 99 -3.92 11.08 4.89
CA ALA A 99 -5.13 10.47 5.43
C ALA A 99 -5.23 8.97 5.14
N LEU A 100 -4.67 8.53 4.03
CA LEU A 100 -4.73 7.15 3.60
C LEU A 100 -3.58 6.32 4.20
N THR A 101 -3.89 5.10 4.57
CA THR A 101 -2.97 4.20 5.27
C THR A 101 -2.80 2.88 4.56
N GLY A 102 -1.59 2.36 4.65
CA GLY A 102 -1.20 1.06 4.18
C GLY A 102 -0.67 0.18 5.31
N ILE A 103 -0.57 -1.10 5.02
CA ILE A 103 -0.02 -2.12 5.93
C ILE A 103 1.08 -2.86 5.19
N ALA A 104 2.26 -2.90 5.78
CA ALA A 104 3.37 -3.75 5.38
C ALA A 104 3.37 -4.98 6.31
N TRP A 105 2.81 -6.07 5.85
CA TRP A 105 2.70 -7.30 6.62
C TRP A 105 3.94 -8.17 6.39
N PHE A 106 4.67 -8.47 7.46
CA PHE A 106 5.88 -9.27 7.41
C PHE A 106 5.56 -10.76 7.24
N GLY A 107 6.44 -11.46 6.57
CA GLY A 107 6.32 -12.87 6.35
C GLY A 107 7.60 -13.48 5.81
N ARG A 108 7.51 -14.72 5.36
CA ARG A 108 8.62 -15.40 4.68
C ARG A 108 8.87 -14.79 3.32
N ALA A 109 10.12 -14.67 2.93
CA ALA A 109 10.48 -14.25 1.59
C ALA A 109 9.98 -15.25 0.53
N GLY A 110 9.66 -14.73 -0.64
CA GLY A 110 9.21 -15.50 -1.77
C GLY A 110 7.68 -15.43 -2.00
N ARG A 111 7.24 -16.12 -3.04
CA ARG A 111 5.83 -16.15 -3.42
C ARG A 111 4.99 -16.85 -2.35
N ARG A 112 3.89 -16.27 -1.97
CA ARG A 112 2.93 -16.87 -1.06
C ARG A 112 2.37 -18.15 -1.67
N GLN A 113 2.47 -19.27 -0.95
CA GLN A 113 1.97 -20.55 -1.42
C GLN A 113 0.45 -20.65 -1.36
N ARG A 114 -0.18 -19.89 -0.45
CA ARG A 114 -1.64 -19.78 -0.36
C ARG A 114 -2.05 -18.34 -0.60
N PRO A 115 -2.95 -18.08 -1.55
CA PRO A 115 -3.51 -16.74 -1.73
C PRO A 115 -4.24 -16.30 -0.45
N LEU A 116 -4.31 -14.99 -0.22
CA LEU A 116 -5.22 -14.47 0.79
C LEU A 116 -6.63 -14.89 0.43
N ALA A 117 -7.34 -15.50 1.37
CA ALA A 117 -8.77 -15.78 1.20
C ALA A 117 -9.51 -14.45 1.10
N GLY A 118 -9.90 -14.08 -0.11
CA GLY A 118 -10.47 -12.78 -0.37
C GLY A 118 -11.30 -12.74 -1.64
N TYR A 119 -11.97 -11.64 -1.84
CA TYR A 119 -12.76 -11.35 -3.01
C TYR A 119 -11.94 -10.55 -4.02
N SER A 120 -11.90 -11.02 -5.28
CA SER A 120 -11.16 -10.39 -6.37
C SER A 120 -12.14 -9.85 -7.44
N ARG A 121 -11.95 -8.60 -7.83
CA ARG A 121 -12.78 -7.93 -8.85
C ARG A 121 -11.93 -6.98 -9.70
N PRO A 122 -12.38 -6.58 -10.90
CA PRO A 122 -11.78 -5.47 -11.62
C PRO A 122 -11.73 -4.22 -10.74
N ILE A 123 -10.81 -3.31 -11.04
CA ILE A 123 -10.75 -2.03 -10.31
C ILE A 123 -12.06 -1.27 -10.57
N PRO A 124 -12.85 -0.95 -9.53
CA PRO A 124 -14.14 -0.31 -9.70
C PRO A 124 -14.04 1.13 -10.21
N ALA A 125 -15.05 1.57 -10.95
CA ALA A 125 -15.09 2.91 -11.53
C ALA A 125 -15.10 4.02 -10.44
N ASP A 126 -15.75 3.80 -9.31
CA ASP A 126 -15.76 4.74 -8.19
C ASP A 126 -14.38 4.94 -7.57
N VAL A 127 -13.55 3.91 -7.51
CA VAL A 127 -12.15 4.01 -7.07
C VAL A 127 -11.33 4.84 -8.06
N LEU A 128 -11.54 4.64 -9.36
CA LEU A 128 -10.87 5.42 -10.40
C LEU A 128 -11.29 6.90 -10.36
N LEU A 129 -12.58 7.17 -10.14
CA LEU A 129 -13.08 8.53 -9.96
C LEU A 129 -12.50 9.20 -8.71
N ALA A 130 -12.40 8.46 -7.60
CA ALA A 130 -11.79 8.94 -6.37
C ALA A 130 -10.31 9.28 -6.51
N ALA A 131 -9.62 8.73 -7.51
CA ALA A 131 -8.22 9.01 -7.79
C ALA A 131 -8.00 10.33 -8.57
N ALA A 132 -9.04 10.90 -9.19
CA ALA A 132 -8.93 12.12 -9.99
C ALA A 132 -8.37 13.33 -9.21
N PRO A 133 -8.78 13.62 -7.95
CA PRO A 133 -8.21 14.71 -7.15
C PRO A 133 -6.71 14.55 -6.86
N PHE A 134 -6.16 13.33 -7.00
CA PHE A 134 -4.73 13.03 -6.85
C PHE A 134 -3.96 13.19 -8.18
N GLY A 135 -4.60 13.74 -9.21
CA GLY A 135 -4.01 13.94 -10.53
C GLY A 135 -3.96 12.67 -11.39
N ILE A 136 -4.60 11.60 -10.98
CA ILE A 136 -4.66 10.34 -11.73
C ILE A 136 -5.86 10.36 -12.66
N ARG A 137 -5.61 10.10 -13.96
CA ARG A 137 -6.62 10.01 -15.00
C ARG A 137 -6.54 8.65 -15.68
N VAL A 138 -7.67 8.13 -16.07
CA VAL A 138 -7.74 6.97 -16.96
C VAL A 138 -7.60 7.47 -18.39
N ALA A 139 -6.74 6.80 -19.18
CA ALA A 139 -6.67 7.08 -20.61
C ALA A 139 -8.06 6.85 -21.24
N ASN A 140 -8.70 7.92 -21.69
CA ASN A 140 -9.97 7.82 -22.36
C ASN A 140 -9.76 7.10 -23.69
N ARG A 141 -10.58 6.11 -23.98
CA ARG A 141 -10.89 5.81 -25.37
C ARG A 141 -11.43 7.09 -25.97
N LEU A 142 -10.73 7.66 -26.95
CA LEU A 142 -11.35 8.63 -27.83
C LEU A 142 -12.64 7.98 -28.31
N PRO A 143 -13.80 8.67 -28.20
CA PRO A 143 -14.99 8.14 -28.82
C PRO A 143 -14.65 7.88 -30.30
N ALA A 144 -14.96 6.69 -30.75
CA ALA A 144 -14.80 6.37 -32.18
C ALA A 144 -15.56 7.44 -32.95
N LEU A 145 -14.82 8.18 -33.79
CA LEU A 145 -15.40 9.13 -34.73
C LEU A 145 -16.30 8.40 -35.69
#